data_6b348f218592deb06240c5dd05c51f93
#
_entry.id   6b348f218592deb06240c5dd05c51f93
#
_cell.length_a   1.000
_cell.length_b   1.000
_cell.length_c   1.000
_cell.angle_alpha   90.00
_cell.angle_beta   90.00
_cell.angle_gamma   90.00
#
_symmetry.space_group_name_H-M   'P 1'
#
loop_
_entity.id
_entity.type
_entity.pdbx_description
1 polymer ?
#
loop_
_entity_poly.entity_id
_entity_poly.type
_entity_poly.pdbx_seq_one_letter_code
_entity_poly.pdbx_strand_id
1 'polypeptide(L)'
;MLHGGPSAMVGALSAAAVRGLTRWERADITILVANPLSFEPLPGYRFFRTRRPYDVLLGSGDLPTCRLEPAVLMFAAHEPRLRTALGAVAATVQQRLTTADALVHWIDRLAPLRRSRDLRALLAEVSDGAHSMAEVDLRRACRDFGVRPPRSQNRRRDSRGRTRYTDAEWLLPDGRVLVLEVDGGFHDDPQQSTSDRRRNRRLGSARLLVVQCSAWELRHEPAEVMRDLIALGVPTLG
;
A
#
# COMPACT_ATOMS: atom_id res chain seq x y z
N MET A 1 5.33 -24.38 16.04
CA MET A 1 4.30 -25.30 15.54
C MET A 1 3.80 -26.26 16.62
N LEU A 2 4.67 -26.90 17.40
CA LEU A 2 4.26 -27.86 18.45
C LEU A 2 3.27 -27.27 19.47
N HIS A 3 3.40 -25.99 19.84
CA HIS A 3 2.49 -25.30 20.76
C HIS A 3 1.09 -25.02 20.19
N GLY A 4 0.96 -24.91 18.88
CA GLY A 4 -0.28 -24.54 18.20
C GLY A 4 -1.13 -25.71 17.71
N GLY A 5 -0.66 -26.94 17.94
CA GLY A 5 -1.34 -28.15 17.47
C GLY A 5 -1.21 -28.38 15.95
N PRO A 6 -1.83 -29.44 15.43
CA PRO A 6 -1.65 -29.89 14.04
C PRO A 6 -2.21 -28.93 13.00
N SER A 7 -3.11 -28.03 13.40
CA SER A 7 -3.70 -27.00 12.51
C SER A 7 -3.03 -25.62 12.63
N ALA A 8 -1.88 -25.54 13.29
CA ALA A 8 -1.13 -24.29 13.38
C ALA A 8 -0.42 -23.97 12.06
N MET A 9 -0.51 -22.71 11.61
CA MET A 9 0.23 -22.22 10.45
C MET A 9 0.70 -20.79 10.67
N VAL A 10 1.76 -20.39 9.98
CA VAL A 10 2.17 -18.99 9.94
C VAL A 10 1.05 -18.17 9.29
N GLY A 11 0.70 -17.03 9.88
CA GLY A 11 -0.44 -16.21 9.45
C GLY A 11 -0.18 -14.73 9.36
N ALA A 12 -1.20 -13.97 8.98
CA ALA A 12 -1.18 -12.53 8.89
C ALA A 12 0.03 -11.99 8.12
N LEU A 13 0.66 -10.91 8.60
CA LEU A 13 1.83 -10.31 7.93
C LEU A 13 3.06 -11.22 7.94
N SER A 14 3.19 -12.12 8.92
CA SER A 14 4.28 -13.11 8.91
C SER A 14 4.15 -14.09 7.75
N ALA A 15 2.94 -14.54 7.43
CA ALA A 15 2.69 -15.34 6.24
C ALA A 15 2.89 -14.53 4.95
N ALA A 16 2.44 -13.28 4.92
CA ALA A 16 2.63 -12.41 3.79
C ALA A 16 4.13 -12.17 3.51
N ALA A 17 4.95 -12.01 4.53
CA ALA A 17 6.41 -11.89 4.40
C ALA A 17 7.04 -13.16 3.81
N VAL A 18 6.66 -14.36 4.30
CA VAL A 18 7.08 -15.65 3.69
C VAL A 18 6.67 -15.75 2.23
N ARG A 19 5.54 -15.13 1.84
CA ARG A 19 5.03 -15.07 0.47
C ARG A 19 5.60 -13.91 -0.37
N GLY A 20 6.60 -13.19 0.15
CA GLY A 20 7.33 -12.17 -0.60
C GLY A 20 6.94 -10.71 -0.33
N LEU A 21 5.97 -10.45 0.56
CA LEU A 21 5.63 -9.07 0.94
C LEU A 21 6.77 -8.48 1.77
N THR A 22 7.39 -7.41 1.26
CA THR A 22 8.50 -6.71 1.92
C THR A 22 8.04 -5.39 2.55
N ARG A 23 8.79 -4.89 3.55
CA ARG A 23 8.57 -3.61 4.26
C ARG A 23 7.29 -3.58 5.11
N TRP A 24 6.76 -4.75 5.48
CA TRP A 24 5.59 -4.90 6.34
C TRP A 24 5.82 -5.87 7.49
N GLU A 25 7.08 -6.22 7.73
CA GLU A 25 7.49 -7.13 8.79
C GLU A 25 7.09 -6.58 10.16
N ARG A 26 6.80 -7.48 11.08
CA ARG A 26 6.50 -7.19 12.48
C ARG A 26 7.49 -7.93 13.37
N ALA A 27 7.73 -7.40 14.55
CA ALA A 27 8.61 -8.03 15.54
C ALA A 27 8.11 -9.43 15.94
N ASP A 28 6.78 -9.58 16.12
CA ASP A 28 6.17 -10.84 16.50
C ASP A 28 5.77 -11.67 15.29
N ILE A 29 6.05 -12.98 15.35
CA ILE A 29 5.56 -13.94 14.38
C ILE A 29 4.11 -14.31 14.70
N THR A 30 3.20 -14.07 13.75
CA THR A 30 1.80 -14.44 13.90
C THR A 30 1.59 -15.90 13.50
N ILE A 31 1.01 -16.67 14.41
CA ILE A 31 0.58 -18.05 14.20
C ILE A 31 -0.94 -18.10 14.21
N LEU A 32 -1.54 -18.59 13.12
CA LEU A 32 -2.96 -18.95 13.08
C LEU A 32 -3.16 -20.30 13.72
N VAL A 33 -4.19 -20.40 14.54
CA VAL A 33 -4.55 -21.62 15.25
C VAL A 33 -6.06 -21.83 15.23
N ALA A 34 -6.50 -23.06 15.34
CA ALA A 34 -7.92 -23.35 15.45
C ALA A 34 -8.50 -22.77 16.76
N ASN A 35 -9.77 -22.30 16.65
CA ASN A 35 -10.54 -21.89 17.82
C ASN A 35 -11.15 -23.14 18.45
N PRO A 36 -10.65 -23.84 19.39
CA PRO A 36 -10.80 -23.52 20.78
C PRO A 36 -9.50 -23.63 21.61
N LEU A 37 -8.38 -23.59 20.99
CA LEU A 37 -7.14 -23.77 21.70
C LEU A 37 -6.84 -22.59 22.64
N SER A 38 -6.36 -22.89 23.85
CA SER A 38 -5.86 -21.92 24.81
C SER A 38 -4.33 -22.04 24.85
N PHE A 39 -3.63 -20.90 24.85
CA PHE A 39 -2.20 -20.85 24.88
C PHE A 39 -1.71 -19.88 25.95
N GLU A 40 -0.59 -20.23 26.57
CA GLU A 40 0.20 -19.27 27.30
C GLU A 40 0.92 -18.32 26.30
N PRO A 41 1.05 -17.02 26.66
CA PRO A 41 1.83 -16.09 25.87
C PRO A 41 3.27 -16.60 25.69
N LEU A 42 3.74 -16.59 24.45
CA LEU A 42 5.12 -16.95 24.12
C LEU A 42 5.81 -15.71 23.53
N PRO A 43 6.92 -15.23 24.15
CA PRO A 43 7.64 -14.07 23.64
C PRO A 43 8.03 -14.22 22.17
N GLY A 44 7.83 -13.17 21.36
CA GLY A 44 8.09 -13.17 19.92
C GLY A 44 7.01 -13.85 19.07
N TYR A 45 5.94 -14.35 19.68
CA TYR A 45 4.85 -15.00 18.96
C TYR A 45 3.49 -14.41 19.35
N ARG A 46 2.65 -14.24 18.34
CA ARG A 46 1.26 -13.81 18.50
C ARG A 46 0.33 -14.89 17.95
N PHE A 47 -0.44 -15.51 18.81
CA PHE A 47 -1.43 -16.50 18.40
C PHE A 47 -2.74 -15.83 18.01
N PHE A 48 -3.21 -16.12 16.78
CA PHE A 48 -4.44 -15.62 16.24
C PHE A 48 -5.41 -16.78 16.01
N ARG A 49 -6.54 -16.76 16.71
CA ARG A 49 -7.55 -17.82 16.62
C ARG A 49 -8.46 -17.60 15.44
N THR A 50 -8.69 -18.64 14.66
CA THR A 50 -9.62 -18.60 13.53
C THR A 50 -10.58 -19.79 13.56
N ARG A 51 -11.82 -19.56 13.12
CA ARG A 51 -12.81 -20.63 12.86
C ARG A 51 -12.82 -21.08 11.40
N ARG A 52 -11.99 -20.45 10.57
CA ARG A 52 -11.93 -20.77 9.14
C ARG A 52 -11.22 -22.11 8.94
N PRO A 53 -11.68 -22.90 7.95
CA PRO A 53 -11.10 -24.22 7.68
C PRO A 53 -9.61 -24.11 7.34
N TYR A 54 -8.81 -24.98 7.92
CA TYR A 54 -7.35 -25.01 7.77
C TYR A 54 -6.93 -25.20 6.31
N ASP A 55 -7.54 -26.16 5.62
CA ASP A 55 -7.29 -26.52 4.23
C ASP A 55 -7.56 -25.38 3.25
N VAL A 56 -8.57 -24.55 3.54
CA VAL A 56 -8.87 -23.34 2.75
C VAL A 56 -7.77 -22.31 2.87
N LEU A 57 -7.21 -22.14 4.07
CA LEU A 57 -6.19 -21.13 4.35
C LEU A 57 -4.77 -21.58 4.00
N LEU A 58 -4.50 -22.88 4.05
CA LEU A 58 -3.15 -23.43 3.85
C LEU A 58 -2.68 -23.19 2.41
N GLY A 59 -1.50 -22.60 2.29
CA GLY A 59 -0.78 -22.46 1.03
C GLY A 59 0.22 -23.60 0.83
N SER A 60 0.84 -23.64 -0.34
CA SER A 60 1.91 -24.59 -0.69
C SER A 60 3.21 -24.27 0.04
N GLY A 61 4.05 -25.29 0.26
CA GLY A 61 5.40 -25.21 0.85
C GLY A 61 5.58 -26.10 2.08
N ASP A 62 6.83 -26.32 2.48
CA ASP A 62 7.19 -27.21 3.58
C ASP A 62 6.82 -26.66 4.96
N LEU A 63 6.87 -25.34 5.12
CA LEU A 63 6.41 -24.66 6.32
C LEU A 63 4.89 -24.38 6.19
N PRO A 64 4.03 -24.91 7.07
CA PRO A 64 2.63 -24.60 7.08
C PRO A 64 2.40 -23.08 7.17
N THR A 65 1.99 -22.48 6.06
CA THR A 65 1.88 -21.04 5.91
C THR A 65 0.59 -20.69 5.19
N CYS A 66 -0.12 -19.72 5.69
CA CYS A 66 -1.35 -19.21 5.06
C CYS A 66 -1.07 -18.72 3.63
N ARG A 67 -2.04 -18.86 2.74
CA ARG A 67 -2.01 -18.21 1.42
C ARG A 67 -1.90 -16.70 1.60
N LEU A 68 -1.33 -16.01 0.62
CA LEU A 68 -1.07 -14.57 0.71
C LEU A 68 -2.37 -13.76 0.92
N GLU A 69 -3.35 -13.98 0.08
CA GLU A 69 -4.59 -13.18 0.09
C GLU A 69 -5.36 -13.31 1.41
N PRO A 70 -5.69 -14.52 1.91
CA PRO A 70 -6.35 -14.62 3.20
C PRO A 70 -5.46 -14.13 4.35
N ALA A 71 -4.15 -14.27 4.28
CA ALA A 71 -3.25 -13.78 5.32
C ALA A 71 -3.32 -12.25 5.47
N VAL A 72 -3.17 -11.51 4.37
CA VAL A 72 -3.22 -10.05 4.39
C VAL A 72 -4.62 -9.51 4.66
N LEU A 73 -5.68 -10.16 4.16
CA LEU A 73 -7.06 -9.76 4.40
C LEU A 73 -7.47 -9.98 5.87
N MET A 74 -7.07 -11.09 6.49
CA MET A 74 -7.31 -11.32 7.91
C MET A 74 -6.51 -10.35 8.79
N PHE A 75 -5.27 -10.00 8.40
CA PHE A 75 -4.55 -8.92 9.06
C PHE A 75 -5.34 -7.61 8.98
N ALA A 76 -5.76 -7.21 7.77
CA ALA A 76 -6.49 -5.96 7.54
C ALA A 76 -7.81 -5.89 8.32
N ALA A 77 -8.51 -7.03 8.46
CA ALA A 77 -9.76 -7.11 9.22
C ALA A 77 -9.59 -6.81 10.72
N HIS A 78 -8.41 -7.04 11.29
CA HIS A 78 -8.14 -6.93 12.73
C HIS A 78 -7.15 -5.82 13.09
N GLU A 79 -6.47 -5.22 12.12
CA GLU A 79 -5.58 -4.06 12.37
C GLU A 79 -6.42 -2.86 12.85
N PRO A 80 -6.11 -2.26 14.01
CA PRO A 80 -6.90 -1.15 14.56
C PRO A 80 -6.94 0.07 13.61
N ARG A 81 -5.82 0.39 12.97
CA ARG A 81 -5.68 1.54 12.08
C ARG A 81 -6.12 1.18 10.66
N LEU A 82 -7.22 1.77 10.20
CA LEU A 82 -7.78 1.51 8.86
C LEU A 82 -6.73 1.67 7.76
N ARG A 83 -5.95 2.74 7.80
CA ARG A 83 -4.93 2.99 6.80
C ARG A 83 -3.83 1.92 6.76
N THR A 84 -3.32 1.48 7.90
CA THR A 84 -2.34 0.38 7.96
C THR A 84 -2.94 -0.89 7.37
N ALA A 85 -4.22 -1.16 7.67
CA ALA A 85 -4.96 -2.28 7.11
C ALA A 85 -5.03 -2.21 5.58
N LEU A 86 -5.47 -1.08 5.04
CA LEU A 86 -5.61 -0.85 3.60
C LEU A 86 -4.25 -0.82 2.90
N GLY A 87 -3.24 -0.18 3.53
CA GLY A 87 -1.88 -0.09 2.99
C GLY A 87 -1.21 -1.45 2.80
N ALA A 88 -1.38 -2.38 3.75
CA ALA A 88 -0.85 -3.73 3.62
C ALA A 88 -1.46 -4.49 2.43
N VAL A 89 -2.78 -4.33 2.21
CA VAL A 89 -3.48 -4.94 1.07
C VAL A 89 -3.02 -4.31 -0.25
N ALA A 90 -2.96 -2.97 -0.33
CA ALA A 90 -2.46 -2.28 -1.52
C ALA A 90 -1.03 -2.69 -1.87
N ALA A 91 -0.15 -2.84 -0.87
CA ALA A 91 1.24 -3.23 -1.06
C ALA A 91 1.39 -4.61 -1.72
N THR A 92 0.49 -5.56 -1.48
CA THR A 92 0.56 -6.87 -2.14
C THR A 92 0.30 -6.78 -3.65
N VAL A 93 -0.61 -5.89 -4.08
CA VAL A 93 -0.87 -5.63 -5.50
C VAL A 93 0.27 -4.83 -6.12
N GLN A 94 0.75 -3.79 -5.43
CA GLN A 94 1.85 -2.96 -5.87
C GLN A 94 3.14 -3.76 -6.09
N GLN A 95 3.44 -4.70 -5.19
CA GLN A 95 4.59 -5.60 -5.30
C GLN A 95 4.34 -6.78 -6.26
N ARG A 96 3.18 -6.80 -6.95
CA ARG A 96 2.79 -7.82 -7.93
C ARG A 96 2.78 -9.25 -7.37
N LEU A 97 2.48 -9.38 -6.11
CA LEU A 97 2.37 -10.67 -5.42
C LEU A 97 1.00 -11.31 -5.62
N THR A 98 -0.01 -10.48 -5.89
CA THR A 98 -1.39 -10.88 -6.19
C THR A 98 -2.09 -9.80 -7.02
N THR A 99 -3.34 -10.02 -7.39
CA THR A 99 -4.17 -9.07 -8.14
C THR A 99 -5.33 -8.56 -7.29
N ALA A 100 -5.89 -7.40 -7.68
CA ALA A 100 -7.09 -6.87 -7.03
C ALA A 100 -8.27 -7.86 -7.14
N ASP A 101 -8.45 -8.51 -8.30
CA ASP A 101 -9.52 -9.49 -8.53
C ASP A 101 -9.38 -10.72 -7.62
N ALA A 102 -8.14 -11.22 -7.45
CA ALA A 102 -7.87 -12.33 -6.53
C ALA A 102 -8.23 -11.95 -5.09
N LEU A 103 -7.90 -10.74 -4.66
CA LEU A 103 -8.24 -10.23 -3.33
C LEU A 103 -9.76 -10.06 -3.16
N VAL A 104 -10.47 -9.55 -4.17
CA VAL A 104 -11.94 -9.45 -4.16
C VAL A 104 -12.57 -10.85 -4.03
N HIS A 105 -12.10 -11.81 -4.83
CA HIS A 105 -12.55 -13.21 -4.71
C HIS A 105 -12.34 -13.76 -3.29
N TRP A 106 -11.20 -13.49 -2.67
CA TRP A 106 -10.92 -13.93 -1.30
C TRP A 106 -11.75 -13.18 -0.25
N ILE A 107 -12.12 -11.92 -0.46
CA ILE A 107 -13.07 -11.22 0.42
C ILE A 107 -14.41 -11.95 0.45
N ASP A 108 -14.88 -12.45 -0.70
CA ASP A 108 -16.13 -13.25 -0.76
C ASP A 108 -15.99 -14.59 -0.03
N ARG A 109 -14.90 -15.30 -0.27
CA ARG A 109 -14.63 -16.59 0.38
C ARG A 109 -14.45 -16.49 1.90
N LEU A 110 -13.97 -15.34 2.36
CA LEU A 110 -13.78 -15.07 3.79
C LEU A 110 -14.97 -14.38 4.45
N ALA A 111 -16.11 -14.27 3.78
CA ALA A 111 -17.31 -13.67 4.35
C ALA A 111 -17.83 -14.46 5.58
N PRO A 112 -18.30 -13.76 6.64
CA PRO A 112 -18.22 -12.32 6.84
C PRO A 112 -16.79 -11.86 7.20
N LEU A 113 -16.33 -10.80 6.53
CA LEU A 113 -15.02 -10.19 6.75
C LEU A 113 -15.19 -8.73 7.18
N ARG A 114 -14.57 -8.37 8.31
CA ARG A 114 -14.55 -6.95 8.76
C ARG A 114 -13.91 -6.07 7.68
N ARG A 115 -14.45 -4.85 7.50
CA ARG A 115 -13.95 -3.86 6.53
C ARG A 115 -14.04 -4.29 5.07
N SER A 116 -14.84 -5.28 4.74
CA SER A 116 -15.01 -5.74 3.36
C SER A 116 -15.40 -4.61 2.40
N ARG A 117 -16.21 -3.63 2.87
CA ARG A 117 -16.59 -2.45 2.07
C ARG A 117 -15.37 -1.56 1.77
N ASP A 118 -14.57 -1.23 2.77
CA ASP A 118 -13.39 -0.38 2.60
C ASP A 118 -12.33 -1.06 1.73
N LEU A 119 -12.14 -2.37 1.93
CA LEU A 119 -11.22 -3.18 1.12
C LEU A 119 -11.64 -3.25 -0.35
N ARG A 120 -12.94 -3.40 -0.64
CA ARG A 120 -13.44 -3.40 -2.02
C ARG A 120 -13.28 -2.02 -2.67
N ALA A 121 -13.57 -0.93 -1.93
CA ALA A 121 -13.38 0.42 -2.43
C ALA A 121 -11.91 0.67 -2.80
N LEU A 122 -10.97 0.29 -1.92
CA LEU A 122 -9.55 0.34 -2.21
C LEU A 122 -9.18 -0.45 -3.47
N LEU A 123 -9.64 -1.70 -3.57
CA LEU A 123 -9.27 -2.58 -4.68
C LEU A 123 -9.81 -2.10 -6.02
N ALA A 124 -11.00 -1.49 -6.04
CA ALA A 124 -11.53 -0.83 -7.23
C ALA A 124 -10.61 0.33 -7.68
N GLU A 125 -10.21 1.21 -6.75
CA GLU A 125 -9.29 2.31 -7.07
C GLU A 125 -7.91 1.83 -7.53
N VAL A 126 -7.39 0.75 -6.93
CA VAL A 126 -6.11 0.14 -7.32
C VAL A 126 -6.21 -0.51 -8.70
N SER A 127 -7.34 -1.13 -9.05
CA SER A 127 -7.58 -1.70 -10.40
C SER A 127 -7.62 -0.63 -11.48
N ASP A 128 -8.09 0.58 -11.16
CA ASP A 128 -8.11 1.74 -12.08
C ASP A 128 -6.73 2.37 -12.31
N GLY A 129 -5.66 1.73 -11.83
CA GLY A 129 -4.26 2.14 -12.07
C GLY A 129 -3.62 2.94 -10.94
N ALA A 130 -4.24 3.03 -9.77
CA ALA A 130 -3.58 3.53 -8.56
C ALA A 130 -2.68 2.43 -7.95
N HIS A 131 -1.38 2.68 -7.90
CA HIS A 131 -0.42 1.66 -7.49
C HIS A 131 0.02 1.74 -6.03
N SER A 132 -0.44 2.74 -5.29
CA SER A 132 -0.13 2.92 -3.86
C SER A 132 -1.24 3.66 -3.12
N MET A 133 -1.22 3.57 -1.77
CA MET A 133 -2.13 4.39 -0.95
C MET A 133 -1.94 5.89 -1.15
N ALA A 134 -0.73 6.32 -1.48
CA ALA A 134 -0.46 7.72 -1.77
C ALA A 134 -1.14 8.17 -3.07
N GLU A 135 -1.18 7.32 -4.09
CA GLU A 135 -1.91 7.59 -5.34
C GLU A 135 -3.42 7.60 -5.12
N VAL A 136 -3.95 6.69 -4.28
CA VAL A 136 -5.37 6.68 -3.87
C VAL A 136 -5.72 7.97 -3.13
N ASP A 137 -4.90 8.36 -2.14
CA ASP A 137 -5.09 9.60 -1.38
C ASP A 137 -5.01 10.84 -2.30
N LEU A 138 -4.08 10.87 -3.25
CA LEU A 138 -3.92 11.95 -4.21
C LEU A 138 -5.14 12.09 -5.15
N ARG A 139 -5.62 10.99 -5.71
CA ARG A 139 -6.81 10.99 -6.57
C ARG A 139 -8.05 11.43 -5.82
N ARG A 140 -8.19 11.02 -4.55
CA ARG A 140 -9.27 11.47 -3.68
C ARG A 140 -9.17 12.99 -3.44
N ALA A 141 -8.00 13.50 -3.06
CA ALA A 141 -7.78 14.93 -2.85
C ALA A 141 -8.07 15.72 -4.14
N CYS A 142 -7.59 15.29 -5.30
CA CYS A 142 -7.92 15.94 -6.57
C CYS A 142 -9.44 16.05 -6.79
N ARG A 143 -10.18 14.97 -6.56
CA ARG A 143 -11.63 14.94 -6.71
C ARG A 143 -12.34 15.86 -5.71
N ASP A 144 -11.94 15.78 -4.43
CA ASP A 144 -12.59 16.52 -3.35
C ASP A 144 -12.35 18.04 -3.44
N PHE A 145 -11.24 18.46 -4.05
CA PHE A 145 -10.85 19.86 -4.25
C PHE A 145 -10.99 20.37 -5.70
N GLY A 146 -11.64 19.60 -6.58
CA GLY A 146 -11.89 20.01 -7.96
C GLY A 146 -10.62 20.18 -8.80
N VAL A 147 -9.53 19.50 -8.48
CA VAL A 147 -8.28 19.49 -9.24
C VAL A 147 -8.33 18.40 -10.30
N ARG A 148 -7.82 18.69 -11.50
CA ARG A 148 -7.74 17.69 -12.58
C ARG A 148 -6.90 16.49 -12.13
N PRO A 149 -7.37 15.24 -12.34
CA PRO A 149 -6.59 14.06 -12.00
C PRO A 149 -5.22 14.04 -12.72
N PRO A 150 -4.14 13.62 -12.05
CA PRO A 150 -2.82 13.50 -12.67
C PRO A 150 -2.75 12.31 -13.62
N ARG A 151 -1.74 12.34 -14.50
CA ARG A 151 -1.23 11.12 -15.13
C ARG A 151 -0.28 10.46 -14.13
N SER A 152 -0.49 9.16 -13.84
CA SER A 152 0.34 8.40 -12.89
C SER A 152 1.43 7.62 -13.61
N GLN A 153 2.56 7.40 -12.92
CA GLN A 153 3.66 6.51 -13.35
C GLN A 153 4.21 6.75 -14.74
N ASN A 154 4.47 8.00 -15.08
CA ASN A 154 5.06 8.31 -16.37
C ASN A 154 6.56 7.98 -16.39
N ARG A 155 6.99 7.35 -17.49
CA ARG A 155 8.39 7.04 -17.74
C ARG A 155 9.12 8.28 -18.27
N ARG A 156 10.18 8.71 -17.58
CA ARG A 156 11.03 9.82 -17.97
C ARG A 156 12.52 9.43 -17.97
N ARG A 157 13.33 10.19 -18.69
CA ARG A 157 14.79 10.10 -18.58
C ARG A 157 15.32 11.27 -17.75
N ASP A 158 16.15 10.98 -16.76
CA ASP A 158 16.86 12.01 -15.99
C ASP A 158 18.00 12.64 -16.80
N SER A 159 18.63 13.69 -16.27
CA SER A 159 19.76 14.40 -16.92
C SER A 159 20.98 13.51 -17.19
N ARG A 160 21.01 12.28 -16.69
CA ARG A 160 22.04 11.27 -16.95
C ARG A 160 21.56 10.17 -17.89
N GLY A 161 20.40 10.34 -18.54
CA GLY A 161 19.80 9.37 -19.45
C GLY A 161 19.17 8.13 -18.79
N ARG A 162 19.10 8.05 -17.46
CA ARG A 162 18.52 6.93 -16.74
C ARG A 162 17.00 7.03 -16.73
N THR A 163 16.35 5.90 -16.98
CA THR A 163 14.88 5.82 -16.86
C THR A 163 14.45 6.01 -15.41
N ARG A 164 13.44 6.85 -15.22
CA ARG A 164 12.77 7.15 -13.96
C ARG A 164 11.26 7.06 -14.14
N TYR A 165 10.56 6.75 -13.08
CA TYR A 165 9.11 6.80 -13.01
C TYR A 165 8.74 7.90 -12.04
N THR A 166 7.76 8.72 -12.42
CA THR A 166 7.21 9.81 -11.62
C THR A 166 5.87 9.39 -11.04
N ASP A 167 5.53 9.81 -9.82
CA ASP A 167 4.31 9.38 -9.16
C ASP A 167 3.07 10.01 -9.78
N ALA A 168 3.09 11.33 -10.01
CA ALA A 168 1.99 12.07 -10.61
C ALA A 168 2.46 13.23 -11.48
N GLU A 169 1.78 13.48 -12.59
CA GLU A 169 2.13 14.55 -13.53
C GLU A 169 0.91 15.31 -14.04
N TRP A 170 1.07 16.62 -14.24
CA TRP A 170 0.13 17.49 -14.93
C TRP A 170 0.82 18.28 -16.02
N LEU A 171 0.18 18.41 -17.17
CA LEU A 171 0.55 19.40 -18.17
C LEU A 171 -0.08 20.74 -17.78
N LEU A 172 0.76 21.74 -17.53
CA LEU A 172 0.34 23.09 -17.18
C LEU A 172 -0.10 23.88 -18.43
N PRO A 173 -0.94 24.93 -18.28
CA PRO A 173 -1.38 25.75 -19.41
C PRO A 173 -0.25 26.44 -20.19
N ASP A 174 0.88 26.70 -19.54
CA ASP A 174 2.08 27.30 -20.16
C ASP A 174 3.00 26.29 -20.88
N GLY A 175 2.57 25.03 -20.98
CA GLY A 175 3.30 23.95 -21.64
C GLY A 175 4.39 23.30 -20.79
N ARG A 176 4.61 23.75 -19.54
CA ARG A 176 5.45 23.02 -18.58
C ARG A 176 4.75 21.78 -18.06
N VAL A 177 5.49 20.86 -17.51
CA VAL A 177 4.97 19.71 -16.78
C VAL A 177 5.29 19.86 -15.31
N LEU A 178 4.28 19.73 -14.46
CA LEU A 178 4.46 19.62 -13.01
C LEU A 178 4.46 18.14 -12.64
N VAL A 179 5.48 17.73 -11.90
CA VAL A 179 5.63 16.40 -11.31
C VAL A 179 5.47 16.54 -9.80
N LEU A 180 4.57 15.77 -9.22
CA LEU A 180 4.47 15.59 -7.78
C LEU A 180 5.06 14.22 -7.42
N GLU A 181 6.10 14.21 -6.59
CA GLU A 181 6.64 13.01 -5.95
C GLU A 181 6.06 12.93 -4.53
N VAL A 182 5.46 11.80 -4.19
CA VAL A 182 4.88 11.60 -2.86
C VAL A 182 5.80 10.71 -2.03
N ASP A 183 6.48 11.30 -1.04
CA ASP A 183 7.33 10.56 -0.13
C ASP A 183 6.50 9.67 0.79
N GLY A 184 6.66 8.36 0.65
CA GLY A 184 6.06 7.38 1.54
C GLY A 184 6.68 7.48 2.93
N GLY A 185 5.93 8.01 3.90
CA GLY A 185 6.35 8.35 5.25
C GLY A 185 6.84 7.22 6.16
N PHE A 186 7.71 6.33 5.67
CA PHE A 186 8.32 5.23 6.41
C PHE A 186 9.85 5.18 6.28
N HIS A 187 10.50 6.23 5.81
CA HIS A 187 11.95 6.26 5.68
C HIS A 187 12.56 7.40 6.49
N ASP A 188 12.80 7.12 7.79
CA ASP A 188 13.72 7.90 8.63
C ASP A 188 15.20 7.59 8.33
N ASP A 189 15.52 7.09 7.13
CA ASP A 189 16.91 6.86 6.72
C ASP A 189 17.49 8.13 6.07
N PRO A 190 18.43 8.83 6.75
CA PRO A 190 19.07 10.05 6.21
C PRO A 190 19.80 9.84 4.89
N GLN A 191 20.27 8.61 4.60
CA GLN A 191 20.95 8.30 3.34
C GLN A 191 19.97 8.19 2.18
N GLN A 192 18.77 7.65 2.44
CA GLN A 192 17.71 7.52 1.44
C GLN A 192 17.12 8.90 1.08
N SER A 193 16.89 9.76 2.08
CA SER A 193 16.43 11.14 1.86
C SER A 193 17.43 11.97 1.02
N THR A 194 18.73 11.74 1.17
CA THR A 194 19.78 12.43 0.38
C THR A 194 19.80 11.91 -1.07
N SER A 195 19.57 10.63 -1.30
CA SER A 195 19.52 10.04 -2.64
C SER A 195 18.29 10.55 -3.42
N ASP A 196 17.14 10.70 -2.75
CA ASP A 196 15.90 11.17 -3.34
C ASP A 196 15.96 12.67 -3.69
N ARG A 197 16.53 13.50 -2.82
CA ARG A 197 16.81 14.92 -3.14
C ARG A 197 17.77 15.09 -4.33
N ARG A 198 18.78 14.21 -4.49
CA ARG A 198 19.65 14.19 -5.66
C ARG A 198 18.93 13.73 -6.93
N ARG A 199 18.01 12.76 -6.79
CA ARG A 199 17.14 12.26 -7.87
C ARG A 199 16.27 13.39 -8.41
N ASN A 200 15.61 14.13 -7.54
CA ASN A 200 14.65 15.16 -7.93
C ASN A 200 15.34 16.37 -8.57
N ARG A 201 16.50 16.79 -8.07
CA ARG A 201 17.31 17.82 -8.75
C ARG A 201 17.76 17.44 -10.16
N ARG A 202 17.84 16.13 -10.47
CA ARG A 202 18.21 15.64 -11.82
C ARG A 202 17.03 15.48 -12.76
N LEU A 203 15.81 15.41 -12.23
CA LEU A 203 14.58 15.39 -13.03
C LEU A 203 14.17 16.81 -13.43
N GLY A 204 14.38 17.81 -12.55
CA GLY A 204 13.99 19.19 -12.80
C GLY A 204 14.69 19.80 -14.01
N SER A 205 13.96 20.55 -14.80
CA SER A 205 14.45 21.34 -15.95
C SER A 205 13.58 22.59 -16.12
N ALA A 206 13.94 23.49 -17.03
CA ALA A 206 13.13 24.67 -17.32
C ALA A 206 11.67 24.34 -17.74
N ARG A 207 11.44 23.13 -18.24
CA ARG A 207 10.11 22.65 -18.66
C ARG A 207 9.50 21.63 -17.70
N LEU A 208 10.20 21.22 -16.64
CA LEU A 208 9.76 20.20 -15.69
C LEU A 208 9.92 20.74 -14.27
N LEU A 209 8.80 21.09 -13.67
CA LEU A 209 8.72 21.51 -12.27
C LEU A 209 8.50 20.26 -11.42
N VAL A 210 9.43 19.97 -10.49
CA VAL A 210 9.31 18.84 -9.56
C VAL A 210 9.03 19.38 -8.17
N VAL A 211 7.91 18.99 -7.60
CA VAL A 211 7.49 19.30 -6.23
C VAL A 211 7.35 18.03 -5.44
N GLN A 212 7.43 18.12 -4.12
CA GLN A 212 7.33 16.99 -3.22
C GLN A 212 6.30 17.27 -2.15
N CYS A 213 5.55 16.24 -1.77
CA CYS A 213 4.81 16.22 -0.52
C CYS A 213 4.99 14.87 0.17
N SER A 214 4.80 14.84 1.47
CA SER A 214 4.75 13.57 2.19
C SER A 214 3.36 12.94 2.08
N ALA A 215 3.30 11.61 2.20
CA ALA A 215 2.02 10.91 2.32
C ALA A 215 1.23 11.36 3.57
N TRP A 216 1.90 11.93 4.57
CA TRP A 216 1.27 12.51 5.75
C TRP A 216 0.54 13.82 5.41
N GLU A 217 1.21 14.78 4.73
CA GLU A 217 0.61 16.07 4.28
C GLU A 217 -0.60 15.80 3.38
N LEU A 218 -0.44 14.94 2.38
CA LEU A 218 -1.50 14.58 1.46
C LEU A 218 -2.75 14.02 2.17
N ARG A 219 -2.55 13.38 3.32
CA ARG A 219 -3.62 12.78 4.12
C ARG A 219 -4.26 13.74 5.10
N HIS A 220 -3.45 14.52 5.83
CA HIS A 220 -3.90 15.31 6.97
C HIS A 220 -4.15 16.77 6.59
N GLU A 221 -3.48 17.24 5.54
CA GLU A 221 -3.50 18.62 5.05
C GLU A 221 -3.76 18.70 3.53
N PRO A 222 -4.69 17.85 2.97
CA PRO A 222 -4.91 17.78 1.52
C PRO A 222 -5.31 19.13 0.91
N ALA A 223 -6.02 19.96 1.66
CA ALA A 223 -6.42 21.31 1.21
C ALA A 223 -5.21 22.20 0.97
N GLU A 224 -4.16 22.10 1.76
CA GLU A 224 -2.92 22.87 1.61
C GLU A 224 -2.16 22.40 0.38
N VAL A 225 -1.92 21.09 0.28
CA VAL A 225 -1.26 20.50 -0.90
C VAL A 225 -1.99 20.85 -2.20
N MET A 226 -3.33 20.77 -2.24
CA MET A 226 -4.10 21.09 -3.44
C MET A 226 -4.05 22.59 -3.76
N ARG A 227 -4.07 23.46 -2.77
CA ARG A 227 -3.92 24.92 -2.96
C ARG A 227 -2.57 25.25 -3.57
N ASP A 228 -1.49 24.64 -3.09
CA ASP A 228 -0.15 24.84 -3.62
C ASP A 228 -0.02 24.35 -5.06
N LEU A 229 -0.60 23.19 -5.38
CA LEU A 229 -0.61 22.67 -6.75
C LEU A 229 -1.38 23.61 -7.71
N ILE A 230 -2.52 24.15 -7.29
CA ILE A 230 -3.30 25.12 -8.07
C ILE A 230 -2.50 26.42 -8.27
N ALA A 231 -1.84 26.93 -7.22
CA ALA A 231 -1.00 28.12 -7.29
C ALA A 231 0.19 27.94 -8.26
N LEU A 232 0.67 26.72 -8.42
CA LEU A 232 1.71 26.35 -9.38
C LEU A 232 1.17 26.12 -10.81
N GLY A 233 -0.13 26.27 -11.03
CA GLY A 233 -0.78 26.20 -12.33
C GLY A 233 -1.42 24.86 -12.68
N VAL A 234 -1.58 23.93 -11.72
CA VAL A 234 -2.30 22.68 -11.97
C VAL A 234 -3.77 23.01 -12.32
N PRO A 235 -4.29 22.47 -13.44
CA PRO A 235 -5.65 22.78 -13.88
C PRO A 235 -6.73 22.27 -12.91
N THR A 236 -7.77 23.07 -12.72
CA THR A 236 -8.97 22.67 -12.00
C THR A 236 -10.03 22.10 -12.95
N LEU A 237 -10.95 21.33 -12.40
CA LEU A 237 -12.21 20.95 -13.06
C LEU A 237 -13.10 22.19 -12.97
N GLY A 238 -13.41 22.81 -14.11
CA GLY A 238 -14.33 23.93 -14.20
C GLY A 238 -15.77 23.52 -13.85
#